data_852d12ef830806a5ad5b1a9a7a6430e4
#
_entry.id   852d12ef830806a5ad5b1a9a7a6430e4
#
_cell.length_a   1.000
_cell.length_b   1.000
_cell.length_c   1.000
_cell.angle_alpha   90.00
_cell.angle_beta   90.00
_cell.angle_gamma   90.00
#
_symmetry.space_group_name_H-M   'P 1'
#
loop_
_entity.id
_entity.type
_entity.pdbx_description
1 polymer ?
#
loop_
_entity_poly.entity_id
_entity_poly.type
_entity_poly.pdbx_seq_one_letter_code
_entity_poly.pdbx_strand_id
1 'polypeptide(L)'
;MKRILFGILILTGINLFAQDNGAASSPQLKKGLHLVYDVEQRGNSYQYIVDFTEVTDSSVIFNWKMTDPVNKNGTITIQPKAWKTAHRLDFYPSTREFNDYEISMIFSREMYKKIASFHDGDTVSFGCNACFREVVATSVEKGTYEAQNAEGNLTNLKVLNFSSIYSNGDFSILQDEKFPLIIYFKWNMMIALSSFSYN
;
A
#
# COMPACT_ATOMS: atom_id res chain seq x y z
N MET A 1 4.47 -53.80 -59.18
CA MET A 1 5.33 -52.74 -58.58
C MET A 1 4.43 -51.70 -57.89
N LYS A 2 4.33 -51.79 -56.57
CA LYS A 2 3.55 -50.85 -55.79
C LYS A 2 4.51 -49.76 -55.21
N ARG A 3 4.30 -48.49 -55.61
CA ARG A 3 5.04 -47.36 -55.09
C ARG A 3 4.33 -46.83 -53.82
N ILE A 4 5.00 -46.95 -52.70
CA ILE A 4 4.54 -46.39 -51.43
C ILE A 4 5.06 -44.95 -51.38
N LEU A 5 4.14 -43.98 -51.37
CA LEU A 5 4.46 -42.58 -51.12
C LEU A 5 4.52 -42.34 -49.61
N PHE A 6 5.68 -42.00 -49.10
CA PHE A 6 5.88 -41.57 -47.70
C PHE A 6 5.59 -40.07 -47.64
N GLY A 7 4.46 -39.73 -47.00
CA GLY A 7 4.14 -38.34 -46.69
C GLY A 7 4.86 -37.91 -45.42
N ILE A 8 5.80 -36.98 -45.54
CA ILE A 8 6.45 -36.32 -44.38
C ILE A 8 5.52 -35.25 -43.83
N LEU A 9 4.95 -35.51 -42.68
CA LEU A 9 4.16 -34.53 -41.91
C LEU A 9 5.13 -33.62 -41.13
N ILE A 10 5.36 -32.41 -41.65
CA ILE A 10 6.14 -31.39 -40.95
C ILE A 10 5.21 -30.76 -39.91
N LEU A 11 5.34 -31.18 -38.66
CA LEU A 11 4.75 -30.47 -37.50
C LEU A 11 5.57 -29.20 -37.25
N THR A 12 5.08 -28.06 -37.77
CA THR A 12 5.54 -26.76 -37.34
C THR A 12 5.02 -26.51 -35.94
N GLY A 13 5.88 -26.71 -34.92
CA GLY A 13 5.60 -26.34 -33.57
C GLY A 13 5.46 -24.80 -33.47
N ILE A 14 4.24 -24.34 -33.34
CA ILE A 14 3.98 -22.95 -32.97
C ILE A 14 4.39 -22.82 -31.51
N ASN A 15 5.61 -22.31 -31.28
CA ASN A 15 5.99 -21.80 -29.96
C ASN A 15 5.09 -20.58 -29.67
N LEU A 16 3.97 -20.81 -29.02
CA LEU A 16 3.27 -19.78 -28.28
C LEU A 16 4.24 -19.34 -27.17
N PHE A 17 5.06 -18.33 -27.47
CA PHE A 17 5.63 -17.52 -26.40
C PHE A 17 4.43 -16.95 -25.65
N ALA A 18 4.12 -17.53 -24.50
CA ALA A 18 3.34 -16.84 -23.50
C ALA A 18 4.09 -15.52 -23.27
N GLN A 19 3.58 -14.44 -23.85
CA GLN A 19 3.96 -13.11 -23.45
C GLN A 19 3.61 -13.06 -21.97
N ASP A 20 4.64 -13.15 -21.15
CA ASP A 20 4.57 -12.81 -19.75
C ASP A 20 4.15 -11.33 -19.77
N ASN A 21 2.83 -11.09 -19.73
CA ASN A 21 2.27 -9.76 -19.57
C ASN A 21 2.82 -9.31 -18.22
N GLY A 22 3.94 -8.57 -18.28
CA GLY A 22 4.69 -8.16 -17.13
C GLY A 22 3.73 -7.69 -16.07
N ALA A 23 3.54 -8.54 -15.05
CA ALA A 23 2.68 -8.22 -13.94
C ALA A 23 3.19 -6.88 -13.43
N ALA A 24 2.40 -5.83 -13.64
CA ALA A 24 2.77 -4.49 -13.23
C ALA A 24 3.14 -4.58 -11.75
N SER A 25 4.41 -4.32 -11.45
CA SER A 25 5.00 -4.59 -10.14
C SER A 25 4.31 -3.74 -9.10
N SER A 26 3.93 -4.34 -7.98
CA SER A 26 3.47 -3.60 -6.80
C SER A 26 4.44 -2.49 -6.41
N PRO A 27 3.96 -1.38 -5.81
CA PRO A 27 4.85 -0.33 -5.35
C PRO A 27 5.89 -0.89 -4.38
N GLN A 28 7.14 -0.54 -4.59
CA GLN A 28 8.27 -0.94 -3.74
C GLN A 28 8.80 0.29 -3.02
N LEU A 29 9.16 0.13 -1.76
CA LEU A 29 9.78 1.20 -1.00
C LEU A 29 11.19 1.46 -1.50
N LYS A 30 11.35 2.55 -2.24
CA LYS A 30 12.65 3.07 -2.68
C LYS A 30 12.57 4.58 -2.90
N LYS A 31 13.72 5.24 -2.92
CA LYS A 31 13.82 6.65 -3.30
C LYS A 31 13.18 6.87 -4.68
N GLY A 32 12.44 7.97 -4.82
CA GLY A 32 11.71 8.33 -6.03
C GLY A 32 10.31 7.74 -6.13
N LEU A 33 9.88 6.87 -5.21
CA LEU A 33 8.49 6.42 -5.17
C LEU A 33 7.56 7.62 -4.94
N HIS A 34 6.61 7.79 -5.85
CA HIS A 34 5.58 8.81 -5.85
C HIS A 34 4.22 8.15 -5.73
N LEU A 35 3.44 8.53 -4.72
CA LEU A 35 2.10 8.02 -4.45
C LEU A 35 1.08 9.14 -4.52
N VAL A 36 -0.05 8.87 -5.15
CA VAL A 36 -1.20 9.78 -5.16
C VAL A 36 -2.39 9.06 -4.53
N TYR A 37 -2.96 9.68 -3.51
CA TYR A 37 -4.18 9.22 -2.87
C TYR A 37 -5.30 10.20 -3.13
N ASP A 38 -6.47 9.68 -3.45
CA ASP A 38 -7.71 10.45 -3.43
C ASP A 38 -8.24 10.46 -2.00
N VAL A 39 -8.61 11.64 -1.53
CA VAL A 39 -9.11 11.86 -0.17
C VAL A 39 -10.49 12.50 -0.22
N GLU A 40 -11.41 11.92 0.52
CA GLU A 40 -12.73 12.49 0.78
C GLU A 40 -12.89 12.77 2.28
N GLN A 41 -13.12 14.02 2.64
CA GLN A 41 -13.28 14.42 4.03
C GLN A 41 -14.31 15.53 4.17
N ARG A 42 -15.39 15.29 4.92
CA ARG A 42 -16.43 16.29 5.22
C ARG A 42 -17.00 16.99 3.98
N GLY A 43 -17.19 16.23 2.90
CA GLY A 43 -17.73 16.72 1.63
C GLY A 43 -16.71 17.43 0.73
N ASN A 44 -15.45 17.51 1.12
CA ASN A 44 -14.37 17.98 0.27
C ASN A 44 -13.62 16.81 -0.32
N SER A 45 -13.24 16.90 -1.60
CA SER A 45 -12.36 15.97 -2.29
C SER A 45 -11.05 16.68 -2.63
N TYR A 46 -9.92 16.05 -2.36
CA TYR A 46 -8.59 16.55 -2.66
C TYR A 46 -7.60 15.37 -2.79
N GLN A 47 -6.39 15.65 -3.24
CA GLN A 47 -5.34 14.63 -3.31
C GLN A 47 -4.35 14.80 -2.16
N TYR A 48 -3.89 13.66 -1.64
CA TYR A 48 -2.75 13.56 -0.76
C TYR A 48 -1.62 12.86 -1.51
N ILE A 49 -0.55 13.61 -1.75
CA ILE A 49 0.59 13.19 -2.57
C ILE A 49 1.78 12.96 -1.66
N VAL A 50 2.48 11.84 -1.86
CA VAL A 50 3.63 11.42 -1.05
C VAL A 50 4.81 11.12 -1.96
N ASP A 51 5.94 11.77 -1.73
CA ASP A 51 7.18 11.63 -2.47
C ASP A 51 8.29 11.10 -1.55
N PHE A 52 8.74 9.86 -1.74
CA PHE A 52 9.84 9.28 -0.97
C PHE A 52 11.18 9.82 -1.46
N THR A 53 11.80 10.66 -0.65
CA THR A 53 13.06 11.35 -0.99
C THR A 53 14.30 10.60 -0.50
N GLU A 54 14.17 9.82 0.56
CA GLU A 54 15.23 8.98 1.09
C GLU A 54 14.65 7.66 1.61
N VAL A 55 15.31 6.57 1.27
CA VAL A 55 15.02 5.23 1.79
C VAL A 55 16.35 4.53 2.03
N THR A 56 16.70 4.35 3.29
CA THR A 56 17.91 3.67 3.74
C THR A 56 17.56 2.65 4.82
N ASP A 57 18.53 1.86 5.26
CA ASP A 57 18.33 0.96 6.41
C ASP A 57 18.15 1.72 7.73
N SER A 58 18.53 3.00 7.76
CA SER A 58 18.52 3.85 8.95
C SER A 58 17.42 4.89 9.00
N SER A 59 16.79 5.21 7.86
CA SER A 59 15.68 6.17 7.82
C SER A 59 14.83 6.06 6.56
N VAL A 60 13.58 6.50 6.67
CA VAL A 60 12.69 6.73 5.54
C VAL A 60 12.20 8.16 5.63
N ILE A 61 12.48 8.95 4.57
CA ILE A 61 12.05 10.34 4.50
C ILE A 61 11.13 10.51 3.30
N PHE A 62 10.00 11.14 3.51
CA PHE A 62 9.11 11.53 2.43
C PHE A 62 8.54 12.93 2.62
N ASN A 63 8.35 13.63 1.53
CA ASN A 63 7.56 14.84 1.46
C ASN A 63 6.10 14.48 1.19
N TRP A 64 5.20 15.27 1.72
CA TRP A 64 3.79 15.12 1.43
C TRP A 64 3.15 16.49 1.15
N LYS A 65 2.11 16.48 0.34
CA LYS A 65 1.27 17.67 0.09
C LYS A 65 -0.18 17.27 -0.11
N MET A 66 -1.07 18.16 0.27
CA MET A 66 -2.50 18.09 -0.04
C MET A 66 -2.84 19.20 -1.03
N THR A 67 -3.66 18.86 -2.03
CA THR A 67 -4.15 19.84 -3.02
C THR A 67 -5.30 20.67 -2.43
N ASP A 68 -5.84 21.60 -3.24
CA ASP A 68 -7.04 22.37 -2.90
C ASP A 68 -8.18 21.47 -2.39
N PRO A 69 -8.99 21.94 -1.44
CA PRO A 69 -8.95 23.23 -0.76
C PRO A 69 -8.01 23.27 0.45
N VAL A 70 -7.32 22.19 0.77
CA VAL A 70 -6.56 22.06 2.03
C VAL A 70 -5.18 22.71 1.97
N ASN A 71 -4.47 22.59 0.84
CA ASN A 71 -3.18 23.23 0.55
C ASN A 71 -2.13 23.14 1.67
N LYS A 72 -1.98 21.97 2.27
CA LYS A 72 -0.97 21.69 3.30
C LYS A 72 0.14 20.84 2.75
N ASN A 73 1.32 20.97 3.32
CA ASN A 73 2.48 20.13 2.99
C ASN A 73 3.39 19.96 4.20
N GLY A 74 4.34 19.05 4.09
CA GLY A 74 5.34 18.81 5.12
C GLY A 74 6.33 17.74 4.71
N THR A 75 7.26 17.46 5.61
CA THR A 75 8.26 16.40 5.50
C THR A 75 8.18 15.51 6.72
N ILE A 76 8.20 14.21 6.52
CA ILE A 76 8.19 13.19 7.57
C ILE A 76 9.47 12.40 7.53
N THR A 77 10.09 12.25 8.69
CA THR A 77 11.22 11.33 8.92
C THR A 77 10.76 10.19 9.82
N ILE A 78 10.88 8.96 9.34
CA ILE A 78 10.60 7.74 10.10
C ILE A 78 11.93 7.11 10.51
N GLN A 79 12.16 7.04 11.81
CA GLN A 79 13.37 6.46 12.39
C GLN A 79 13.34 4.92 12.35
N PRO A 80 14.50 4.23 12.37
CA PRO A 80 14.57 2.77 12.28
C PRO A 80 13.77 2.03 13.34
N LYS A 81 13.67 2.60 14.54
CA LYS A 81 12.90 2.00 15.62
C LYS A 81 11.40 2.11 15.37
N ALA A 82 10.92 3.28 14.93
CA ALA A 82 9.52 3.46 14.52
C ALA A 82 9.13 2.51 13.38
N TRP A 83 10.01 2.34 12.39
CA TRP A 83 9.83 1.36 11.32
C TRP A 83 9.65 -0.08 11.82
N LYS A 84 10.32 -0.44 12.89
CA LYS A 84 10.24 -1.79 13.48
C LYS A 84 9.03 -1.99 14.37
N THR A 85 8.77 -1.03 15.28
CA THR A 85 7.92 -1.26 16.45
C THR A 85 6.82 -0.24 16.70
N ALA A 86 6.71 0.81 15.86
CA ALA A 86 5.64 1.80 16.03
C ALA A 86 4.26 1.12 16.05
N HIS A 87 3.40 1.60 16.92
CA HIS A 87 2.06 1.04 17.13
C HIS A 87 0.97 2.12 17.09
N ARG A 88 1.29 3.31 16.56
CA ARG A 88 0.35 4.42 16.39
C ARG A 88 0.48 5.03 15.01
N LEU A 89 -0.62 5.13 14.30
CA LEU A 89 -0.71 5.79 12.99
C LEU A 89 -1.07 7.26 13.14
N ASP A 90 -0.38 8.12 12.40
CA ASP A 90 -0.73 9.52 12.23
C ASP A 90 -0.83 9.86 10.74
N PHE A 91 -2.03 10.17 10.26
CA PHE A 91 -2.29 10.45 8.84
C PHE A 91 -2.03 11.90 8.43
N TYR A 92 -2.04 12.84 9.37
CA TYR A 92 -1.90 14.27 9.08
C TYR A 92 -0.81 14.93 9.92
N PRO A 93 0.40 14.41 9.86
CA PRO A 93 1.46 15.01 10.63
C PRO A 93 1.85 16.37 10.03
N SER A 94 2.07 17.37 10.88
CA SER A 94 2.91 18.50 10.50
C SER A 94 4.32 18.02 10.16
N THR A 95 5.14 18.87 9.54
CA THR A 95 6.56 18.54 9.35
C THR A 95 7.18 18.19 10.69
N ARG A 96 7.63 16.93 10.83
CA ARG A 96 8.27 16.44 12.06
C ARG A 96 9.03 15.13 11.84
N GLU A 97 9.91 14.85 12.73
CA GLU A 97 10.47 13.53 12.99
C GLU A 97 9.53 12.76 13.93
N PHE A 98 9.14 11.57 13.53
CA PHE A 98 8.34 10.69 14.37
C PHE A 98 9.20 10.10 15.48
N ASN A 99 8.62 10.06 16.68
CA ASN A 99 9.18 9.29 17.76
C ASN A 99 9.02 7.77 17.52
N ASP A 100 9.59 6.98 18.40
CA ASP A 100 9.71 5.53 18.24
C ASP A 100 8.39 4.77 18.17
N TYR A 101 7.26 5.36 18.55
CA TYR A 101 5.96 4.70 18.61
C TYR A 101 4.96 5.20 17.56
N GLU A 102 5.32 6.21 16.76
CA GLU A 102 4.45 6.78 15.72
C GLU A 102 4.98 6.51 14.32
N ILE A 103 4.07 6.31 13.36
CA ILE A 103 4.38 6.08 11.95
C ILE A 103 3.26 6.65 11.07
N SER A 104 3.55 6.93 9.80
CA SER A 104 2.57 7.46 8.85
C SER A 104 2.63 6.71 7.53
N MET A 105 1.48 6.56 6.88
CA MET A 105 1.28 5.97 5.55
C MET A 105 1.71 4.50 5.38
N ILE A 106 2.45 3.97 6.33
CA ILE A 106 2.92 2.59 6.36
C ILE A 106 2.70 2.02 7.77
N PHE A 107 2.56 0.72 7.87
CA PHE A 107 2.58 0.02 9.15
C PHE A 107 4.00 -0.31 9.57
N SER A 108 4.27 -0.37 10.88
CA SER A 108 5.52 -0.95 11.33
C SER A 108 5.56 -2.46 11.02
N ARG A 109 6.76 -3.03 10.99
CA ARG A 109 6.92 -4.48 10.78
C ARG A 109 6.22 -5.31 11.85
N GLU A 110 6.22 -4.83 13.08
CA GLU A 110 5.53 -5.53 14.18
C GLU A 110 4.01 -5.48 14.03
N MET A 111 3.43 -4.31 13.70
CA MET A 111 2.00 -4.20 13.42
C MET A 111 1.61 -5.08 12.24
N TYR A 112 2.37 -5.02 11.14
CA TYR A 112 2.11 -5.86 9.97
C TYR A 112 2.13 -7.35 10.31
N LYS A 113 3.13 -7.83 11.06
CA LYS A 113 3.22 -9.24 11.46
C LYS A 113 2.00 -9.69 12.25
N LYS A 114 1.54 -8.89 13.21
CA LYS A 114 0.33 -9.19 13.99
C LYS A 114 -0.91 -9.30 13.08
N ILE A 115 -1.05 -8.41 12.10
CA ILE A 115 -2.16 -8.44 11.13
C ILE A 115 -2.01 -9.64 10.19
N ALA A 116 -0.83 -9.87 9.64
CA ALA A 116 -0.60 -10.95 8.66
C ALA A 116 -0.68 -12.36 9.25
N SER A 117 -0.43 -12.51 10.55
CA SER A 117 -0.55 -13.77 11.30
C SER A 117 -1.87 -13.92 12.05
N PHE A 118 -2.86 -13.11 11.75
CA PHE A 118 -4.16 -13.13 12.41
C PHE A 118 -4.89 -14.47 12.21
N HIS A 119 -5.47 -15.00 13.27
CA HIS A 119 -6.32 -16.19 13.27
C HIS A 119 -7.67 -15.86 13.92
N ASP A 120 -8.68 -16.66 13.63
CA ASP A 120 -10.01 -16.48 14.20
C ASP A 120 -9.95 -16.50 15.74
N GLY A 121 -10.51 -15.46 16.35
CA GLY A 121 -10.47 -15.23 17.79
C GLY A 121 -9.32 -14.34 18.28
N ASP A 122 -8.37 -13.99 17.42
CA ASP A 122 -7.34 -13.01 17.73
C ASP A 122 -7.91 -11.59 17.79
N THR A 123 -7.15 -10.71 18.40
CA THR A 123 -7.42 -9.27 18.42
C THR A 123 -6.11 -8.53 18.17
N VAL A 124 -6.10 -7.62 17.20
CA VAL A 124 -4.97 -6.72 16.94
C VAL A 124 -5.41 -5.31 17.20
N SER A 125 -4.69 -4.61 18.10
CA SER A 125 -4.96 -3.21 18.41
C SER A 125 -3.78 -2.30 18.13
N PHE A 126 -4.07 -1.07 17.70
CA PHE A 126 -3.09 0.00 17.50
C PHE A 126 -3.75 1.38 17.62
N GLY A 127 -2.96 2.37 18.05
CA GLY A 127 -3.43 3.76 18.10
C GLY A 127 -3.60 4.37 16.70
N CYS A 128 -4.57 5.27 16.55
CA CYS A 128 -4.78 6.01 15.31
C CYS A 128 -5.23 7.44 15.64
N ASN A 129 -4.38 8.43 15.32
CA ASN A 129 -4.69 9.84 15.58
C ASN A 129 -5.91 10.33 14.80
N ALA A 130 -6.04 9.94 13.53
CA ALA A 130 -7.19 10.31 12.71
C ALA A 130 -8.48 9.62 13.16
N CYS A 131 -8.36 8.49 13.86
CA CYS A 131 -9.49 7.71 14.35
C CYS A 131 -9.97 8.17 15.74
N PHE A 132 -9.25 9.04 16.42
CA PHE A 132 -9.49 9.51 17.80
C PHE A 132 -9.62 8.38 18.85
N ARG A 133 -9.32 7.16 18.50
CA ARG A 133 -9.46 5.95 19.34
C ARG A 133 -8.44 4.89 18.92
N GLU A 134 -8.36 3.88 19.74
CA GLU A 134 -7.69 2.66 19.39
C GLU A 134 -8.47 1.91 18.28
N VAL A 135 -7.76 1.44 17.27
CA VAL A 135 -8.31 0.55 16.25
C VAL A 135 -8.17 -0.87 16.75
N VAL A 136 -9.25 -1.62 16.76
CA VAL A 136 -9.25 -3.03 17.19
C VAL A 136 -9.83 -3.88 16.06
N ALA A 137 -8.97 -4.61 15.37
CA ALA A 137 -9.35 -5.54 14.33
C ALA A 137 -9.62 -6.94 14.91
N THR A 138 -10.72 -7.55 14.46
CA THR A 138 -11.15 -8.90 14.85
C THR A 138 -11.33 -9.85 13.66
N SER A 139 -11.07 -9.36 12.47
CA SER A 139 -11.01 -10.15 11.24
C SER A 139 -9.97 -9.56 10.30
N VAL A 140 -9.26 -10.41 9.59
CA VAL A 140 -8.32 -10.02 8.54
C VAL A 140 -8.53 -10.92 7.34
N GLU A 141 -8.76 -10.31 6.17
CA GLU A 141 -9.00 -11.04 4.94
C GLU A 141 -7.98 -10.65 3.86
N LYS A 142 -7.57 -11.63 3.05
CA LYS A 142 -6.76 -11.36 1.86
C LYS A 142 -7.65 -10.88 0.72
N GLY A 143 -7.18 -9.87 0.01
CA GLY A 143 -7.91 -9.29 -1.11
C GLY A 143 -7.01 -8.70 -2.18
N THR A 144 -7.63 -8.01 -3.12
CA THR A 144 -6.95 -7.22 -4.15
C THR A 144 -7.49 -5.79 -4.16
N TYR A 145 -6.65 -4.86 -4.56
CA TYR A 145 -6.99 -3.45 -4.73
C TYR A 145 -6.42 -2.97 -6.07
N GLU A 146 -7.19 -2.21 -6.82
CA GLU A 146 -6.75 -1.67 -8.11
C GLU A 146 -6.21 -0.24 -7.94
N ALA A 147 -4.99 -0.01 -8.44
CA ALA A 147 -4.39 1.32 -8.54
C ALA A 147 -3.71 1.48 -9.90
N GLN A 148 -3.54 2.73 -10.36
CA GLN A 148 -2.83 3.00 -11.60
C GLN A 148 -1.32 3.00 -11.37
N ASN A 149 -0.56 2.39 -12.30
CA ASN A 149 0.88 2.50 -12.35
C ASN A 149 1.32 3.76 -13.13
N ALA A 150 2.63 3.98 -13.24
CA ALA A 150 3.22 5.12 -13.96
C ALA A 150 2.77 5.26 -15.42
N GLU A 151 2.36 4.18 -16.05
CA GLU A 151 1.92 4.13 -17.45
C GLU A 151 0.40 4.33 -17.58
N GLY A 152 -0.30 4.54 -16.46
CA GLY A 152 -1.75 4.67 -16.39
C GLY A 152 -2.51 3.34 -16.46
N ASN A 153 -1.80 2.21 -16.42
CA ASN A 153 -2.42 0.88 -16.42
C ASN A 153 -2.91 0.52 -15.01
N LEU A 154 -4.09 -0.11 -14.94
CA LEU A 154 -4.58 -0.68 -13.69
C LEU A 154 -3.73 -1.87 -13.26
N THR A 155 -3.35 -1.87 -12.01
CA THR A 155 -2.53 -2.91 -11.38
C THR A 155 -3.27 -3.46 -10.17
N ASN A 156 -3.40 -4.78 -10.10
CA ASN A 156 -3.98 -5.47 -8.96
C ASN A 156 -2.94 -5.66 -7.85
N LEU A 157 -3.08 -4.94 -6.76
CA LEU A 157 -2.25 -5.02 -5.58
C LEU A 157 -2.82 -6.06 -4.61
N LYS A 158 -1.99 -6.99 -4.11
CA LYS A 158 -2.41 -7.90 -3.04
C LYS A 158 -2.45 -7.15 -1.73
N VAL A 159 -3.56 -7.25 -1.01
CA VAL A 159 -3.78 -6.51 0.24
C VAL A 159 -4.30 -7.42 1.36
N LEU A 160 -4.09 -6.97 2.60
CA LEU A 160 -4.78 -7.45 3.79
C LEU A 160 -5.85 -6.42 4.15
N ASN A 161 -7.09 -6.85 4.17
CA ASN A 161 -8.25 -6.04 4.53
C ASN A 161 -8.67 -6.33 5.97
N PHE A 162 -8.96 -5.31 6.75
CA PHE A 162 -9.51 -5.47 8.10
C PHE A 162 -10.36 -4.28 8.48
N SER A 163 -11.32 -4.52 9.36
CA SER A 163 -12.25 -3.51 9.89
C SER A 163 -12.13 -3.41 11.40
N SER A 164 -12.34 -2.22 11.94
CA SER A 164 -12.37 -2.00 13.38
C SER A 164 -13.77 -2.18 13.96
N ILE A 165 -13.90 -2.96 15.03
CA ILE A 165 -15.18 -3.21 15.70
C ILE A 165 -15.75 -1.99 16.43
N TYR A 166 -14.91 -1.06 16.87
CA TYR A 166 -15.37 0.09 17.67
C TYR A 166 -15.71 1.32 16.85
N SER A 167 -15.61 1.24 15.52
CA SER A 167 -15.48 2.49 14.78
C SER A 167 -15.93 2.49 13.32
N ASN A 168 -16.37 1.40 12.78
CA ASN A 168 -16.70 1.28 11.35
C ASN A 168 -15.56 1.75 10.43
N GLY A 169 -14.31 1.59 10.89
CA GLY A 169 -13.12 1.94 10.12
C GLY A 169 -12.64 0.74 9.32
N ASP A 170 -12.43 0.94 8.01
CA ASP A 170 -11.92 -0.08 7.12
C ASP A 170 -10.50 0.26 6.70
N PHE A 171 -9.65 -0.76 6.64
CA PHE A 171 -8.26 -0.64 6.22
C PHE A 171 -7.94 -1.68 5.15
N SER A 172 -7.12 -1.27 4.18
CA SER A 172 -6.40 -2.19 3.28
C SER A 172 -4.93 -1.82 3.30
N ILE A 173 -4.07 -2.78 3.60
CA ILE A 173 -2.62 -2.59 3.57
C ILE A 173 -1.99 -3.52 2.53
N LEU A 174 -0.94 -3.06 1.87
CA LEU A 174 -0.19 -3.87 0.92
C LEU A 174 0.34 -5.13 1.61
N GLN A 175 0.14 -6.29 0.98
CA GLN A 175 0.62 -7.58 1.49
C GLN A 175 2.12 -7.71 1.19
N ASP A 176 2.92 -6.84 1.81
CA ASP A 176 4.38 -6.84 1.72
C ASP A 176 4.98 -6.47 3.08
N GLU A 177 5.67 -7.41 3.75
CA GLU A 177 6.32 -7.18 5.05
C GLU A 177 7.41 -6.10 4.98
N LYS A 178 8.06 -5.94 3.83
CA LYS A 178 9.10 -4.94 3.64
C LYS A 178 8.52 -3.55 3.44
N PHE A 179 7.30 -3.48 2.90
CA PHE A 179 6.61 -2.23 2.63
C PHE A 179 5.09 -2.35 2.86
N PRO A 180 4.65 -2.47 4.12
CA PRO A 180 3.22 -2.58 4.45
C PRO A 180 2.52 -1.22 4.31
N LEU A 181 2.41 -0.74 3.07
CA LEU A 181 1.81 0.54 2.69
C LEU A 181 0.31 0.53 2.96
N ILE A 182 -0.23 1.63 3.48
CA ILE A 182 -1.67 1.84 3.56
C ILE A 182 -2.17 2.12 2.15
N ILE A 183 -3.03 1.25 1.64
CA ILE A 183 -3.64 1.35 0.31
C ILE A 183 -5.00 2.05 0.41
N TYR A 184 -5.75 1.71 1.44
CA TYR A 184 -7.08 2.26 1.68
C TYR A 184 -7.32 2.42 3.17
N PHE A 185 -7.98 3.51 3.51
CA PHE A 185 -8.45 3.77 4.86
C PHE A 185 -9.77 4.54 4.78
N LYS A 186 -10.77 4.09 5.52
CA LYS A 186 -12.05 4.76 5.64
C LYS A 186 -12.46 4.86 7.10
N TRP A 187 -12.82 6.08 7.51
CA TRP A 187 -13.37 6.40 8.82
C TRP A 187 -14.23 7.66 8.70
N ASN A 188 -13.87 8.75 9.38
CA ASN A 188 -14.45 10.08 9.16
C ASN A 188 -13.93 10.76 7.88
N MET A 189 -13.04 10.11 7.21
CA MET A 189 -12.49 10.44 5.91
C MET A 189 -12.19 9.14 5.16
N MET A 190 -12.10 9.23 3.86
CA MET A 190 -11.58 8.16 3.01
C MET A 190 -10.25 8.59 2.43
N ILE A 191 -9.27 7.72 2.46
CA ILE A 191 -7.99 7.83 1.75
C ILE A 191 -7.84 6.58 0.92
N ALA A 192 -7.66 6.71 -0.39
CA ALA A 192 -7.58 5.60 -1.33
C ALA A 192 -6.41 5.82 -2.29
N LEU A 193 -5.48 4.87 -2.39
CA LEU A 193 -4.37 4.94 -3.35
C LEU A 193 -4.94 4.94 -4.77
N SER A 194 -4.75 6.03 -5.48
CA SER A 194 -5.19 6.23 -6.86
C SER A 194 -4.10 5.80 -7.84
N SER A 195 -2.87 6.23 -7.61
CA SER A 195 -1.76 5.85 -8.48
C SER A 195 -0.40 5.82 -7.77
N PHE A 196 0.56 5.14 -8.41
CA PHE A 196 1.96 5.13 -7.99
C PHE A 196 2.89 5.15 -9.19
N SER A 197 4.04 5.82 -9.03
CA SER A 197 5.09 5.92 -10.04
C SER A 197 6.47 6.06 -9.39
N TYR A 198 7.49 6.16 -10.21
CA TYR A 198 8.86 6.43 -9.77
C TYR A 198 9.46 7.59 -10.57
N ASN A 199 10.02 8.56 -9.87
CA ASN A 199 10.72 9.72 -10.43
C ASN A 199 12.25 9.50 -10.43
#